data_9e511bc65eeda6e2f4517387238a1bae
#
_entry.id   9e511bc65eeda6e2f4517387238a1bae
#
_cell.length_a   1.000
_cell.length_b   1.000
_cell.length_c   1.000
_cell.angle_alpha   90.00
_cell.angle_beta   90.00
_cell.angle_gamma   90.00
#
_symmetry.space_group_name_H-M   'P 1'
#
loop_
_entity.id
_entity.type
_entity.pdbx_description
1 polymer ?
#
loop_
_entity_poly.entity_id
_entity_poly.type
_entity_poly.pdbx_seq_one_letter_code
_entity_poly.pdbx_strand_id
1 'polypeptide(L)'
;MKIKAVVSDIYTTLINIRTDESDKDPYRRLASYLKYQGVYLSADELKWFFFEKKALQKRQSKEAYPEVDYRRIWGEILRENQYSGADAAAIVPAIVKLHRALTVEKIKLYRGVFETLAWLKGRYRLGIVSDSQVDHSYPELRMLGIFDFFDTIIVSSEFGFRKPDMRLFNECVARLGVKPKEAVYIGNDTFRDIKGAQDAGMTTILIMTEHGNKDGNVATPDFTIEHIDEINEVLRMLEKK
;
A
#
# COMPACT_ATOMS: atom_id res chain seq x y z
N MET A 1 16.63 7.95 -23.63
CA MET A 1 15.22 7.44 -23.60
C MET A 1 14.37 8.43 -22.79
N LYS A 2 13.21 8.89 -23.28
CA LYS A 2 12.44 9.92 -22.57
C LYS A 2 11.57 9.28 -21.50
N ILE A 3 11.82 9.59 -20.23
CA ILE A 3 10.95 9.21 -19.11
C ILE A 3 9.68 10.08 -19.17
N LYS A 4 8.51 9.46 -19.00
CA LYS A 4 7.20 10.09 -19.06
C LYS A 4 6.41 9.94 -17.76
N ALA A 5 6.75 8.92 -16.95
CA ALA A 5 6.04 8.62 -15.71
C ALA A 5 7.00 8.30 -14.57
N VAL A 6 6.59 8.69 -13.36
CA VAL A 6 7.20 8.29 -12.10
C VAL A 6 6.14 7.56 -11.28
N VAL A 7 6.45 6.32 -10.91
CA VAL A 7 5.58 5.46 -10.11
C VAL A 7 6.26 5.19 -8.77
N SER A 8 5.52 5.23 -7.69
CA SER A 8 6.06 5.04 -6.34
C SER A 8 5.27 4.02 -5.53
N ASP A 9 5.95 3.32 -4.62
CA ASP A 9 5.30 2.75 -3.44
C ASP A 9 4.85 3.87 -2.49
N ILE A 10 3.99 3.53 -1.51
CA ILE A 10 3.47 4.48 -0.51
C ILE A 10 4.22 4.35 0.81
N TYR A 11 4.00 3.21 1.48
CA TYR A 11 4.38 3.02 2.87
C TYR A 11 5.87 2.73 3.02
N THR A 12 6.49 3.43 3.96
CA THR A 12 7.94 3.37 4.18
C THR A 12 8.78 3.85 2.98
N THR A 13 8.12 4.40 1.96
CA THR A 13 8.72 5.07 0.78
C THR A 13 8.38 6.56 0.77
N LEU A 14 7.10 6.92 0.69
CA LEU A 14 6.60 8.31 0.79
C LEU A 14 6.09 8.64 2.19
N ILE A 15 5.47 7.66 2.85
CA ILE A 15 4.85 7.79 4.18
C ILE A 15 5.67 7.02 5.20
N ASN A 16 6.20 7.74 6.20
CA ASN A 16 6.79 7.15 7.40
C ASN A 16 5.65 6.72 8.33
N ILE A 17 5.43 5.41 8.41
CA ILE A 17 4.34 4.82 9.17
C ILE A 17 4.86 3.76 10.14
N ARG A 18 4.21 3.67 11.31
CA ARG A 18 4.33 2.54 12.22
C ARG A 18 2.95 2.07 12.62
N THR A 19 2.73 0.76 12.56
CA THR A 19 1.46 0.11 12.91
C THR A 19 1.71 -1.14 13.73
N ASP A 20 0.84 -1.41 14.70
CA ASP A 20 0.82 -2.67 15.43
C ASP A 20 -0.57 -3.30 15.39
N GLU A 21 -0.77 -4.26 14.47
CA GLU A 21 -1.97 -5.09 14.43
C GLU A 21 -1.96 -6.19 15.49
N SER A 22 -0.82 -6.44 16.14
CA SER A 22 -0.69 -7.48 17.16
C SER A 22 -1.05 -7.00 18.56
N ASP A 23 -1.11 -5.69 18.78
CA ASP A 23 -1.56 -5.13 20.06
C ASP A 23 -3.02 -5.51 20.35
N LYS A 24 -3.33 -5.75 21.62
CA LYS A 24 -4.67 -6.13 22.09
C LYS A 24 -5.61 -4.92 22.25
N ASP A 25 -5.08 -3.73 22.49
CA ASP A 25 -5.89 -2.54 22.75
C ASP A 25 -6.83 -2.16 21.59
N PRO A 26 -6.40 -2.18 20.32
CA PRO A 26 -7.28 -2.01 19.18
C PRO A 26 -8.50 -2.93 19.19
N TYR A 27 -8.31 -4.21 19.51
CA TYR A 27 -9.41 -5.19 19.55
C TYR A 27 -10.34 -4.98 20.73
N ARG A 28 -9.83 -4.51 21.88
CA ARG A 28 -10.66 -4.13 23.02
C ARG A 28 -11.63 -2.99 22.68
N ARG A 29 -11.13 -1.97 21.99
CA ARG A 29 -11.94 -0.82 21.52
C ARG A 29 -12.93 -1.24 20.44
N LEU A 30 -12.50 -2.09 19.50
CA LEU A 30 -13.39 -2.67 18.49
C LEU A 30 -14.49 -3.52 19.13
N ALA A 31 -14.17 -4.33 20.15
CA ALA A 31 -15.17 -5.12 20.89
C ALA A 31 -16.23 -4.22 21.52
N SER A 32 -15.84 -3.08 22.11
CA SER A 32 -16.78 -2.11 22.68
C SER A 32 -17.66 -1.49 21.59
N TYR A 33 -17.12 -1.14 20.43
CA TYR A 33 -17.87 -0.65 19.28
C TYR A 33 -18.85 -1.70 18.76
N LEU A 34 -18.41 -2.95 18.58
CA LEU A 34 -19.23 -4.05 18.08
C LEU A 34 -20.33 -4.45 19.07
N LYS A 35 -20.07 -4.38 20.39
CA LYS A 35 -21.09 -4.58 21.41
C LYS A 35 -22.24 -3.58 21.28
N TYR A 36 -21.96 -2.31 20.99
CA TYR A 36 -22.97 -1.31 20.70
C TYR A 36 -23.79 -1.64 19.44
N GLN A 37 -23.20 -2.38 18.50
CA GLN A 37 -23.85 -2.88 17.28
C GLN A 37 -24.56 -4.25 17.48
N GLY A 38 -24.60 -4.77 18.71
CA GLY A 38 -25.25 -6.06 19.02
C GLY A 38 -24.36 -7.29 18.80
N VAL A 39 -23.06 -7.12 18.52
CA VAL A 39 -22.11 -8.24 18.38
C VAL A 39 -21.25 -8.35 19.64
N TYR A 40 -21.36 -9.48 20.33
CA TYR A 40 -20.75 -9.72 21.64
C TYR A 40 -19.55 -10.64 21.49
N LEU A 41 -18.38 -10.05 21.24
CA LEU A 41 -17.09 -10.74 21.17
C LEU A 41 -16.10 -10.06 22.12
N SER A 42 -15.26 -10.86 22.75
CA SER A 42 -14.11 -10.35 23.52
C SER A 42 -12.99 -9.85 22.59
N ALA A 43 -12.07 -9.08 23.15
CA ALA A 43 -10.88 -8.62 22.42
C ALA A 43 -10.03 -9.79 21.90
N ASP A 44 -9.92 -10.85 22.70
CA ASP A 44 -9.13 -12.04 22.32
C ASP A 44 -9.79 -12.82 21.19
N GLU A 45 -11.11 -13.00 21.23
CA GLU A 45 -11.85 -13.62 20.13
C GLU A 45 -11.76 -12.80 18.84
N LEU A 46 -11.96 -11.48 18.90
CA LEU A 46 -11.82 -10.61 17.72
C LEU A 46 -10.44 -10.68 17.10
N LYS A 47 -9.39 -10.61 17.93
CA LYS A 47 -8.01 -10.72 17.46
C LYS A 47 -7.77 -12.09 16.82
N TRP A 48 -8.21 -13.16 17.47
CA TRP A 48 -8.07 -14.51 16.96
C TRP A 48 -8.80 -14.69 15.63
N PHE A 49 -10.07 -14.29 15.53
CA PHE A 49 -10.84 -14.35 14.29
C PHE A 49 -10.18 -13.56 13.17
N PHE A 50 -9.71 -12.36 13.45
CA PHE A 50 -9.05 -11.52 12.44
C PHE A 50 -7.82 -12.22 11.83
N PHE A 51 -6.92 -12.72 12.66
CA PHE A 51 -5.71 -13.39 12.18
C PHE A 51 -6.00 -14.74 11.53
N GLU A 52 -6.96 -15.51 12.04
CA GLU A 52 -7.37 -16.79 11.43
C GLU A 52 -7.98 -16.57 10.03
N LYS A 53 -8.90 -15.59 9.90
CA LYS A 53 -9.48 -15.24 8.58
C LYS A 53 -8.41 -14.73 7.61
N LYS A 54 -7.48 -13.91 8.10
CA LYS A 54 -6.33 -13.42 7.32
C LYS A 54 -5.47 -14.59 6.81
N ALA A 55 -5.17 -15.55 7.65
CA ALA A 55 -4.43 -16.76 7.27
C ALA A 55 -5.23 -17.66 6.32
N LEU A 56 -6.52 -17.82 6.55
CA LEU A 56 -7.42 -18.62 5.72
C LEU A 56 -7.51 -18.07 4.29
N GLN A 57 -7.70 -16.76 4.12
CA GLN A 57 -7.72 -16.14 2.80
C GLN A 57 -6.43 -16.41 2.02
N LYS A 58 -5.26 -16.28 2.70
CA LYS A 58 -3.97 -16.58 2.06
C LYS A 58 -3.88 -18.05 1.63
N ARG A 59 -4.28 -18.99 2.49
CA ARG A 59 -4.25 -20.42 2.18
C ARG A 59 -5.20 -20.82 1.03
N GLN A 60 -6.33 -20.12 0.91
CA GLN A 60 -7.34 -20.41 -0.13
C GLN A 60 -7.02 -19.72 -1.48
N SER A 61 -6.12 -18.77 -1.49
CA SER A 61 -5.73 -18.07 -2.72
C SER A 61 -4.90 -18.99 -3.61
N LYS A 62 -5.08 -18.84 -4.92
CA LYS A 62 -4.25 -19.50 -5.95
C LYS A 62 -3.11 -18.59 -6.44
N GLU A 63 -3.04 -17.36 -5.94
CA GLU A 63 -2.01 -16.41 -6.32
C GLU A 63 -0.67 -16.74 -5.65
N ALA A 64 0.43 -16.53 -6.38
CA ALA A 64 1.78 -16.72 -5.83
C ALA A 64 2.08 -15.76 -4.67
N TYR A 65 1.53 -14.55 -4.77
CA TYR A 65 1.66 -13.47 -3.77
C TYR A 65 0.27 -12.98 -3.35
N PRO A 66 -0.49 -13.74 -2.54
CA PRO A 66 -1.87 -13.41 -2.23
C PRO A 66 -1.99 -12.15 -1.38
N GLU A 67 -2.92 -11.28 -1.76
CA GLU A 67 -3.39 -10.19 -0.91
C GLU A 67 -4.65 -10.62 -0.17
N VAL A 68 -4.88 -10.05 1.00
CA VAL A 68 -6.07 -10.27 1.81
C VAL A 68 -7.03 -9.08 1.68
N ASP A 69 -8.31 -9.36 1.79
CA ASP A 69 -9.37 -8.35 1.78
C ASP A 69 -9.90 -8.16 3.21
N TYR A 70 -9.63 -7.02 3.83
CA TYR A 70 -10.07 -6.70 5.19
C TYR A 70 -11.58 -6.51 5.28
N ARG A 71 -12.23 -6.02 4.23
CA ARG A 71 -13.69 -5.94 4.21
C ARG A 71 -14.32 -7.32 4.27
N ARG A 72 -13.77 -8.26 3.52
CA ARG A 72 -14.22 -9.65 3.55
C ARG A 72 -13.96 -10.29 4.92
N ILE A 73 -12.78 -10.07 5.53
CA ILE A 73 -12.45 -10.58 6.88
C ILE A 73 -13.52 -10.09 7.88
N TRP A 74 -13.72 -8.79 7.99
CA TRP A 74 -14.65 -8.22 8.94
C TRP A 74 -16.11 -8.60 8.63
N GLY A 75 -16.49 -8.68 7.35
CA GLY A 75 -17.80 -9.14 6.92
C GLY A 75 -18.06 -10.60 7.31
N GLU A 76 -17.07 -11.48 7.21
CA GLU A 76 -17.19 -12.89 7.64
C GLU A 76 -17.29 -12.98 9.17
N ILE A 77 -16.48 -12.22 9.93
CA ILE A 77 -16.58 -12.18 11.40
C ILE A 77 -17.97 -11.75 11.85
N LEU A 78 -18.52 -10.68 11.28
CA LEU A 78 -19.85 -10.21 11.63
C LEU A 78 -20.93 -11.24 11.32
N ARG A 79 -20.90 -11.85 10.14
CA ARG A 79 -21.89 -12.84 9.71
C ARG A 79 -21.89 -14.10 10.58
N GLU A 80 -20.72 -14.61 10.93
CA GLU A 80 -20.55 -15.79 11.76
C GLU A 80 -20.98 -15.55 13.21
N ASN A 81 -20.96 -14.28 13.65
CA ASN A 81 -21.39 -13.89 14.99
C ASN A 81 -22.77 -13.20 15.01
N GLN A 82 -23.63 -13.61 14.07
CA GLN A 82 -25.06 -13.30 14.03
C GLN A 82 -25.40 -11.78 13.99
N TYR A 83 -24.50 -10.98 13.37
CA TYR A 83 -24.85 -9.59 13.12
C TYR A 83 -26.09 -9.50 12.21
N SER A 84 -27.19 -9.01 12.80
CA SER A 84 -28.51 -8.89 12.15
C SER A 84 -28.81 -7.47 11.67
N GLY A 85 -27.88 -6.55 11.81
CA GLY A 85 -28.06 -5.15 11.39
C GLY A 85 -28.30 -5.04 9.89
N ALA A 86 -29.29 -4.26 9.51
CA ALA A 86 -29.73 -4.07 8.12
C ALA A 86 -28.64 -3.45 7.21
N ASP A 87 -27.57 -2.92 7.78
CA ASP A 87 -26.56 -2.15 7.05
C ASP A 87 -25.12 -2.71 7.22
N ALA A 88 -24.96 -4.02 6.98
CA ALA A 88 -23.62 -4.63 6.94
C ALA A 88 -22.72 -3.97 5.88
N ALA A 89 -23.28 -3.40 4.82
CA ALA A 89 -22.53 -2.71 3.78
C ALA A 89 -21.89 -1.42 4.28
N ALA A 90 -22.53 -0.70 5.20
CA ALA A 90 -21.99 0.52 5.79
C ALA A 90 -21.04 0.25 6.98
N ILE A 91 -21.36 -0.75 7.82
CA ILE A 91 -20.57 -1.01 9.04
C ILE A 91 -19.19 -1.61 8.75
N VAL A 92 -19.07 -2.49 7.74
CA VAL A 92 -17.82 -3.16 7.42
C VAL A 92 -16.72 -2.16 7.04
N PRO A 93 -16.92 -1.21 6.12
CA PRO A 93 -15.91 -0.18 5.83
C PRO A 93 -15.57 0.69 7.05
N ALA A 94 -16.55 0.96 7.93
CA ALA A 94 -16.29 1.71 9.15
C ALA A 94 -15.39 0.93 10.13
N ILE A 95 -15.61 -0.38 10.28
CA ILE A 95 -14.76 -1.25 11.09
C ILE A 95 -13.33 -1.32 10.52
N VAL A 96 -13.17 -1.47 9.21
CA VAL A 96 -11.84 -1.51 8.56
C VAL A 96 -11.07 -0.23 8.83
N LYS A 97 -11.73 0.95 8.69
CA LYS A 97 -11.11 2.25 8.99
C LYS A 97 -10.81 2.42 10.47
N LEU A 98 -11.74 2.01 11.35
CA LEU A 98 -11.54 2.09 12.81
C LEU A 98 -10.39 1.18 13.24
N HIS A 99 -10.33 -0.06 12.75
CA HIS A 99 -9.22 -0.98 13.01
C HIS A 99 -7.89 -0.35 12.58
N ARG A 100 -7.83 0.20 11.36
CA ARG A 100 -6.63 0.91 10.88
C ARG A 100 -6.25 2.07 11.78
N ALA A 101 -7.20 2.93 12.13
CA ALA A 101 -6.96 4.10 12.99
C ALA A 101 -6.45 3.71 14.39
N LEU A 102 -6.92 2.59 14.94
CA LEU A 102 -6.52 2.09 16.25
C LEU A 102 -5.15 1.39 16.25
N THR A 103 -4.70 0.86 15.09
CA THR A 103 -3.41 0.16 14.95
C THR A 103 -2.28 1.06 14.47
N VAL A 104 -2.58 2.27 13.97
CA VAL A 104 -1.56 3.25 13.56
C VAL A 104 -1.01 3.97 14.78
N GLU A 105 0.30 3.84 15.02
CA GLU A 105 1.02 4.57 16.07
C GLU A 105 1.67 5.86 15.54
N LYS A 106 2.06 5.87 14.29
CA LYS A 106 2.72 7.00 13.63
C LYS A 106 2.35 7.02 12.16
N ILE A 107 2.03 8.19 11.64
CA ILE A 107 1.85 8.41 10.20
C ILE A 107 2.24 9.86 9.85
N LYS A 108 3.18 10.02 8.93
CA LYS A 108 3.60 11.32 8.39
C LYS A 108 4.35 11.14 7.07
N LEU A 109 4.46 12.16 6.26
CA LEU A 109 5.34 12.13 5.09
C LEU A 109 6.82 12.07 5.52
N TYR A 110 7.65 11.42 4.71
CA TYR A 110 9.08 11.64 4.78
C TYR A 110 9.41 13.07 4.35
N ARG A 111 10.56 13.56 4.83
CA ARG A 111 11.05 14.91 4.47
C ARG A 111 11.23 15.02 2.97
N GLY A 112 10.80 16.14 2.39
CA GLY A 112 10.96 16.44 0.98
C GLY A 112 9.92 15.79 0.04
N VAL A 113 9.02 14.92 0.55
CA VAL A 113 8.04 14.21 -0.30
C VAL A 113 7.08 15.19 -0.96
N PHE A 114 6.51 16.12 -0.21
CA PHE A 114 5.52 17.06 -0.76
C PHE A 114 6.13 17.95 -1.84
N GLU A 115 7.30 18.51 -1.59
CA GLU A 115 8.04 19.37 -2.51
C GLU A 115 8.46 18.61 -3.77
N THR A 116 8.90 17.36 -3.60
CA THR A 116 9.28 16.49 -4.72
C THR A 116 8.07 16.15 -5.60
N LEU A 117 6.93 15.77 -4.99
CA LEU A 117 5.71 15.50 -5.75
C LEU A 117 5.21 16.75 -6.47
N ALA A 118 5.27 17.92 -5.82
CA ALA A 118 4.91 19.19 -6.45
C ALA A 118 5.85 19.52 -7.64
N TRP A 119 7.13 19.22 -7.54
CA TRP A 119 8.07 19.41 -8.63
C TRP A 119 7.83 18.44 -9.79
N LEU A 120 7.48 17.17 -9.49
CA LEU A 120 7.17 16.14 -10.49
C LEU A 120 5.87 16.41 -11.24
N LYS A 121 4.86 16.93 -10.53
CA LYS A 121 3.53 17.22 -11.09
C LYS A 121 3.63 18.19 -12.27
N GLY A 122 2.98 17.85 -13.37
CA GLY A 122 3.03 18.63 -14.62
C GLY A 122 4.26 18.38 -15.50
N ARG A 123 5.29 17.68 -14.98
CA ARG A 123 6.44 17.22 -15.77
C ARG A 123 6.32 15.76 -16.17
N TYR A 124 5.79 14.95 -15.26
CA TYR A 124 5.62 13.51 -15.42
C TYR A 124 4.20 13.10 -15.05
N ARG A 125 3.72 11.99 -15.60
CA ARG A 125 2.56 11.28 -15.06
C ARG A 125 2.98 10.63 -13.74
N LEU A 126 2.14 10.71 -12.71
CA LEU A 126 2.43 10.17 -11.40
C LEU A 126 1.52 9.00 -11.07
N GLY A 127 2.12 7.88 -10.66
CA GLY A 127 1.39 6.68 -10.28
C GLY A 127 1.82 6.13 -8.93
N ILE A 128 0.96 5.30 -8.37
CA ILE A 128 1.23 4.51 -7.17
C ILE A 128 1.01 3.03 -7.48
N VAL A 129 1.88 2.15 -6.92
CA VAL A 129 1.64 0.71 -6.78
C VAL A 129 1.98 0.32 -5.34
N SER A 130 0.98 -0.04 -4.54
CA SER A 130 1.15 -0.30 -3.11
C SER A 130 0.44 -1.57 -2.64
N ASP A 131 1.13 -2.31 -1.76
CA ASP A 131 0.55 -3.44 -1.02
C ASP A 131 -0.23 -2.90 0.18
N SER A 132 -1.55 -2.74 0.02
CA SER A 132 -2.41 -2.14 1.05
C SER A 132 -3.90 -2.40 0.79
N GLN A 133 -4.73 -1.84 1.67
CA GLN A 133 -6.18 -1.78 1.52
C GLN A 133 -6.58 -0.39 1.00
N VAL A 134 -7.58 -0.33 0.10
CA VAL A 134 -8.14 0.94 -0.40
C VAL A 134 -8.65 1.81 0.76
N ASP A 135 -9.30 1.17 1.76
CA ASP A 135 -9.80 1.86 2.96
C ASP A 135 -8.71 2.46 3.86
N HIS A 136 -7.45 2.09 3.63
CA HIS A 136 -6.29 2.68 4.29
C HIS A 136 -5.65 3.76 3.40
N SER A 137 -5.21 3.37 2.21
CA SER A 137 -4.37 4.21 1.35
C SER A 137 -5.07 5.50 0.92
N TYR A 138 -6.32 5.44 0.48
CA TYR A 138 -7.00 6.62 -0.04
C TYR A 138 -7.27 7.69 1.03
N PRO A 139 -7.81 7.34 2.22
CA PRO A 139 -7.95 8.32 3.31
C PRO A 139 -6.62 8.88 3.79
N GLU A 140 -5.58 8.05 3.89
CA GLU A 140 -4.26 8.46 4.39
C GLU A 140 -3.55 9.40 3.41
N LEU A 141 -3.61 9.12 2.10
CA LEU A 141 -3.08 10.03 1.07
C LEU A 141 -3.81 11.39 1.08
N ARG A 142 -5.16 11.40 1.28
CA ARG A 142 -5.93 12.64 1.40
C ARG A 142 -5.59 13.40 2.67
N MET A 143 -5.53 12.71 3.80
CA MET A 143 -5.17 13.31 5.09
C MET A 143 -3.79 13.98 5.05
N LEU A 144 -2.84 13.36 4.33
CA LEU A 144 -1.48 13.87 4.17
C LEU A 144 -1.34 14.89 3.02
N GLY A 145 -2.44 15.22 2.31
CA GLY A 145 -2.49 16.23 1.27
C GLY A 145 -1.77 15.86 -0.03
N ILE A 146 -1.52 14.57 -0.29
CA ILE A 146 -0.78 14.13 -1.47
C ILE A 146 -1.61 13.31 -2.47
N PHE A 147 -2.89 13.06 -2.20
CA PHE A 147 -3.76 12.25 -3.06
C PHE A 147 -3.87 12.81 -4.49
N ASP A 148 -4.04 14.12 -4.64
CA ASP A 148 -4.30 14.78 -5.92
C ASP A 148 -3.06 14.96 -6.80
N PHE A 149 -1.89 14.57 -6.30
CA PHE A 149 -0.69 14.52 -7.14
C PHE A 149 -0.74 13.36 -8.15
N PHE A 150 -1.42 12.25 -7.83
CA PHE A 150 -1.35 11.02 -8.60
C PHE A 150 -2.44 10.93 -9.67
N ASP A 151 -2.03 10.59 -10.89
CA ASP A 151 -2.91 10.36 -12.02
C ASP A 151 -3.54 8.95 -11.95
N THR A 152 -2.87 7.99 -11.27
CA THR A 152 -3.40 6.65 -10.99
C THR A 152 -2.87 6.09 -9.68
N ILE A 153 -3.68 5.31 -9.00
CA ILE A 153 -3.33 4.62 -7.75
C ILE A 153 -3.75 3.17 -7.88
N ILE A 154 -2.79 2.25 -7.78
CA ILE A 154 -2.99 0.80 -7.78
C ILE A 154 -2.76 0.31 -6.36
N VAL A 155 -3.78 -0.31 -5.77
CA VAL A 155 -3.74 -0.90 -4.43
C VAL A 155 -4.02 -2.39 -4.53
N SER A 156 -3.14 -3.21 -3.99
CA SER A 156 -3.17 -4.68 -4.11
C SER A 156 -4.49 -5.33 -3.71
N SER A 157 -5.21 -4.75 -2.73
CA SER A 157 -6.51 -5.28 -2.29
C SER A 157 -7.61 -5.22 -3.36
N GLU A 158 -7.44 -4.40 -4.41
CA GLU A 158 -8.39 -4.37 -5.54
C GLU A 158 -8.18 -5.54 -6.50
N PHE A 159 -7.02 -6.21 -6.44
CA PHE A 159 -6.60 -7.23 -7.40
C PHE A 159 -6.50 -8.63 -6.77
N GLY A 160 -6.38 -8.73 -5.44
CA GLY A 160 -6.23 -9.99 -4.71
C GLY A 160 -4.81 -10.56 -4.71
N PHE A 161 -3.84 -9.85 -5.26
CA PHE A 161 -2.42 -10.22 -5.26
C PHE A 161 -1.52 -8.99 -5.01
N ARG A 162 -0.29 -9.25 -4.57
CA ARG A 162 0.67 -8.25 -4.07
C ARG A 162 1.92 -8.19 -4.94
N LYS A 163 2.72 -7.15 -4.75
CA LYS A 163 4.10 -7.09 -5.22
C LYS A 163 4.91 -8.29 -4.69
N PRO A 164 5.81 -8.87 -5.47
CA PRO A 164 6.39 -8.38 -6.72
C PRO A 164 5.62 -8.78 -8.00
N ASP A 165 4.35 -9.14 -7.93
CA ASP A 165 3.60 -9.52 -9.12
C ASP A 165 3.59 -8.38 -10.15
N MET A 166 4.20 -8.63 -11.30
CA MET A 166 4.36 -7.62 -12.36
C MET A 166 3.03 -7.10 -12.92
N ARG A 167 1.91 -7.82 -12.71
CA ARG A 167 0.58 -7.40 -13.17
C ARG A 167 0.17 -6.05 -12.56
N LEU A 168 0.54 -5.75 -11.30
CA LEU A 168 0.24 -4.47 -10.65
C LEU A 168 0.99 -3.30 -11.32
N PHE A 169 2.25 -3.51 -11.64
CA PHE A 169 3.08 -2.50 -12.30
C PHE A 169 2.60 -2.25 -13.73
N ASN A 170 2.30 -3.32 -14.48
CA ASN A 170 1.75 -3.24 -15.84
C ASN A 170 0.40 -2.51 -15.87
N GLU A 171 -0.49 -2.77 -14.92
CA GLU A 171 -1.76 -2.07 -14.77
C GLU A 171 -1.54 -0.57 -14.54
N CYS A 172 -0.57 -0.22 -13.68
CA CYS A 172 -0.24 1.18 -13.42
C CYS A 172 0.20 1.91 -14.69
N VAL A 173 1.18 1.37 -15.42
CA VAL A 173 1.68 2.03 -16.63
C VAL A 173 0.64 2.05 -17.75
N ALA A 174 -0.24 1.04 -17.84
CA ALA A 174 -1.35 1.03 -18.76
C ALA A 174 -2.34 2.17 -18.49
N ARG A 175 -2.74 2.36 -17.22
CA ARG A 175 -3.61 3.48 -16.81
C ARG A 175 -2.96 4.84 -17.02
N LEU A 176 -1.64 4.94 -16.86
CA LEU A 176 -0.88 6.15 -17.13
C LEU A 176 -0.70 6.42 -18.65
N GLY A 177 -1.01 5.45 -19.52
CA GLY A 177 -0.84 5.56 -20.97
C GLY A 177 0.63 5.64 -21.42
N VAL A 178 1.53 4.96 -20.71
CA VAL A 178 2.98 4.91 -21.01
C VAL A 178 3.47 3.47 -21.14
N LYS A 179 4.61 3.29 -21.80
CA LYS A 179 5.28 1.98 -21.84
C LYS A 179 6.13 1.78 -20.58
N PRO A 180 6.32 0.54 -20.08
CA PRO A 180 7.14 0.29 -18.88
C PRO A 180 8.51 0.96 -18.94
N LYS A 181 9.23 0.88 -20.07
CA LYS A 181 10.53 1.52 -20.27
C LYS A 181 10.52 3.06 -20.24
N GLU A 182 9.34 3.68 -20.31
CA GLU A 182 9.17 5.14 -20.21
C GLU A 182 8.82 5.57 -18.78
N ALA A 183 8.80 4.63 -17.84
CA ALA A 183 8.49 4.84 -16.44
C ALA A 183 9.67 4.50 -15.53
N VAL A 184 9.80 5.28 -14.46
CA VAL A 184 10.69 5.01 -13.33
C VAL A 184 9.83 4.57 -12.16
N TYR A 185 10.27 3.54 -11.44
CA TYR A 185 9.64 3.08 -10.20
C TYR A 185 10.55 3.35 -8.99
N ILE A 186 9.97 3.89 -7.92
CA ILE A 186 10.66 4.13 -6.65
C ILE A 186 10.01 3.29 -5.56
N GLY A 187 10.82 2.52 -4.85
CA GLY A 187 10.39 1.76 -3.69
C GLY A 187 11.54 1.48 -2.73
N ASN A 188 11.20 0.92 -1.57
CA ASN A 188 12.18 0.68 -0.50
C ASN A 188 12.51 -0.79 -0.26
N ASP A 189 12.00 -1.70 -1.08
CA ASP A 189 12.15 -3.15 -0.90
C ASP A 189 12.66 -3.81 -2.17
N THR A 190 13.83 -4.47 -2.09
CA THR A 190 14.48 -5.09 -3.26
C THR A 190 13.65 -6.21 -3.86
N PHE A 191 12.89 -6.97 -3.04
CA PHE A 191 12.06 -8.06 -3.56
C PHE A 191 10.71 -7.55 -4.10
N ARG A 192 9.97 -6.80 -3.29
CA ARG A 192 8.61 -6.37 -3.66
C ARG A 192 8.63 -5.30 -4.73
N ASP A 193 9.48 -4.29 -4.55
CA ASP A 193 9.49 -3.10 -5.39
C ASP A 193 10.43 -3.25 -6.59
N ILE A 194 11.72 -3.47 -6.31
CA ILE A 194 12.74 -3.43 -7.35
C ILE A 194 12.58 -4.60 -8.31
N LYS A 195 12.51 -5.84 -7.79
CA LYS A 195 12.30 -7.02 -8.64
C LYS A 195 10.99 -6.91 -9.45
N GLY A 196 9.87 -6.56 -8.78
CA GLY A 196 8.57 -6.47 -9.47
C GLY A 196 8.54 -5.44 -10.58
N ALA A 197 9.13 -4.26 -10.37
CA ALA A 197 9.23 -3.20 -11.38
C ALA A 197 10.20 -3.57 -12.52
N GLN A 198 11.32 -4.23 -12.22
CA GLN A 198 12.26 -4.74 -13.23
C GLN A 198 11.62 -5.83 -14.10
N ASP A 199 10.92 -6.78 -13.49
CA ASP A 199 10.19 -7.82 -14.21
C ASP A 199 9.13 -7.22 -15.16
N ALA A 200 8.57 -6.06 -14.81
CA ALA A 200 7.67 -5.29 -15.68
C ALA A 200 8.40 -4.42 -16.73
N GLY A 201 9.74 -4.32 -16.68
CA GLY A 201 10.56 -3.56 -17.64
C GLY A 201 10.67 -2.06 -17.36
N MET A 202 10.49 -1.65 -16.10
CA MET A 202 10.68 -0.26 -15.64
C MET A 202 12.12 -0.02 -15.19
N THR A 203 12.56 1.24 -15.24
CA THR A 203 13.78 1.68 -14.53
C THR A 203 13.50 1.80 -13.04
N THR A 204 14.41 1.36 -12.19
CA THR A 204 14.19 1.20 -10.75
C THR A 204 15.09 2.10 -9.92
N ILE A 205 14.51 2.68 -8.87
CA ILE A 205 15.19 3.47 -7.85
C ILE A 205 14.88 2.87 -6.48
N LEU A 206 15.90 2.41 -5.77
CA LEU A 206 15.79 2.00 -4.37
C LEU A 206 16.00 3.21 -3.48
N ILE A 207 15.02 3.54 -2.63
CA ILE A 207 15.20 4.54 -1.59
C ILE A 207 15.57 3.87 -0.26
N MET A 208 16.62 4.37 0.38
CA MET A 208 17.16 3.83 1.63
C MET A 208 16.42 4.40 2.83
N THR A 209 15.30 3.78 3.17
CA THR A 209 14.57 4.06 4.41
C THR A 209 14.86 2.99 5.47
N GLU A 210 14.41 3.22 6.71
CA GLU A 210 14.62 2.30 7.83
C GLU A 210 13.93 0.94 7.71
N HIS A 211 13.04 0.78 6.71
CA HIS A 211 12.27 -0.44 6.45
C HIS A 211 12.55 -1.01 5.06
N GLY A 212 11.98 -2.19 4.79
CA GLY A 212 12.10 -2.90 3.51
C GLY A 212 13.35 -3.78 3.43
N ASN A 213 13.28 -4.79 2.55
CA ASN A 213 14.42 -5.65 2.24
C ASN A 213 15.42 -4.87 1.39
N LYS A 214 16.71 -4.93 1.75
CA LYS A 214 17.82 -4.28 1.04
C LYS A 214 18.82 -5.30 0.46
N ASP A 215 18.45 -6.59 0.43
CA ASP A 215 19.33 -7.65 -0.09
C ASP A 215 19.52 -7.51 -1.60
N GLY A 216 20.70 -7.09 -1.99
CA GLY A 216 21.11 -6.93 -3.39
C GLY A 216 21.18 -8.25 -4.18
N ASN A 217 21.21 -9.42 -3.49
CA ASN A 217 21.17 -10.73 -4.18
C ASN A 217 19.79 -11.03 -4.77
N VAL A 218 18.75 -10.34 -4.31
CA VAL A 218 17.37 -10.51 -4.81
C VAL A 218 17.16 -9.73 -6.11
N ALA A 219 17.51 -8.47 -6.10
CA ALA A 219 17.47 -7.59 -7.27
C ALA A 219 18.42 -6.41 -7.06
N THR A 220 19.15 -6.02 -8.12
CA THR A 220 20.01 -4.83 -8.10
C THR A 220 19.26 -3.66 -8.74
N PRO A 221 19.00 -2.57 -8.01
CA PRO A 221 18.31 -1.40 -8.57
C PRO A 221 19.22 -0.68 -9.58
N ASP A 222 18.61 0.02 -10.55
CA ASP A 222 19.37 0.85 -11.49
C ASP A 222 20.00 2.08 -10.80
N PHE A 223 19.31 2.59 -9.77
CA PHE A 223 19.78 3.71 -8.94
C PHE A 223 19.41 3.46 -7.48
N THR A 224 20.21 4.06 -6.58
CA THR A 224 19.93 4.11 -5.13
C THR A 224 19.99 5.55 -4.66
N ILE A 225 19.04 5.96 -3.83
CA ILE A 225 18.95 7.29 -3.22
C ILE A 225 18.71 7.19 -1.72
N GLU A 226 19.21 8.17 -0.97
CA GLU A 226 18.99 8.29 0.48
C GLU A 226 17.76 9.15 0.79
N HIS A 227 17.49 10.18 -0.04
CA HIS A 227 16.39 11.11 0.11
C HIS A 227 15.56 11.21 -1.17
N ILE A 228 14.25 11.42 -1.00
CA ILE A 228 13.31 11.40 -2.14
C ILE A 228 13.58 12.51 -3.17
N ASP A 229 14.11 13.65 -2.76
CA ASP A 229 14.43 14.78 -3.64
C ASP A 229 15.59 14.51 -4.59
N GLU A 230 16.46 13.52 -4.29
CA GLU A 230 17.52 13.08 -5.19
C GLU A 230 17.00 12.48 -6.51
N ILE A 231 15.70 12.08 -6.55
CA ILE A 231 15.08 11.64 -7.81
C ILE A 231 15.24 12.66 -8.93
N ASN A 232 15.26 13.95 -8.59
CA ASN A 232 15.40 15.03 -9.56
C ASN A 232 16.72 14.93 -10.35
N GLU A 233 17.78 14.50 -9.68
CA GLU A 233 19.10 14.27 -10.32
C GLU A 233 19.08 13.01 -11.19
N VAL A 234 18.49 11.92 -10.67
CA VAL A 234 18.36 10.67 -11.42
C VAL A 234 17.58 10.89 -12.73
N LEU A 235 16.47 11.62 -12.66
CA LEU A 235 15.67 11.93 -13.85
C LEU A 235 16.44 12.77 -14.87
N ARG A 236 17.21 13.77 -14.42
CA ARG A 236 18.07 14.57 -15.30
C ARG A 236 19.16 13.72 -15.96
N MET A 237 19.73 12.72 -15.25
CA MET A 237 20.70 11.79 -15.83
C MET A 237 20.08 10.92 -16.91
N LEU A 238 18.86 10.42 -16.67
CA LEU A 238 18.13 9.57 -17.62
C LEU A 238 17.71 10.34 -18.89
N GLU A 239 17.38 11.63 -18.79
CA GLU A 239 17.00 12.47 -19.92
C GLU A 239 18.18 12.88 -20.83
N LYS A 240 19.41 12.85 -20.31
CA LYS A 240 20.64 13.16 -21.08
C LYS A 240 21.13 11.98 -21.92
N LYS A 241 20.65 10.76 -21.65
CA LYS A 241 20.93 9.54 -22.43
C LYS A 241 19.92 9.34 -23.57
#